data_74ecd2dd2e6849127fdf033e4cc80118
#
_entry.id   74ecd2dd2e6849127fdf033e4cc80118
#
_cell.length_a   1.000
_cell.length_b   1.000
_cell.length_c   1.000
_cell.angle_alpha   90.00
_cell.angle_beta   90.00
_cell.angle_gamma   90.00
#
_symmetry.space_group_name_H-M   'P 1'
#
loop_
_entity.id
_entity.type
_entity.pdbx_description
1 polymer ?
#
loop_
_entity_poly.entity_id
_entity_poly.type
_entity_poly.pdbx_seq_one_letter_code
_entity_poly.pdbx_strand_id
1 'polypeptide(L)'
;MSSREVTKTQNMNNLRALAMQKIMGSFLVPKSEVIMKEESTVDLLLDVDQNPAPLKGILLSFQHVFAMFGATILVPLILGMPVSVALFASGVGTLIYMTCTGFKVPVYLGSSFAFITAMALAMKEMGGKVDAAQTGVILTGLIYVLVAAGVKVAGTRWIDKLLPAVVIGPMIIVIGLGLAGSAVKNAGFVEGGDWKNALVAVVTFLIAAFINTKGKGFFKIIPFLFAIIGGYVFAVCLGLVNFDPVLKANWFEIPGFYLPFNTGGAFKQYNLYFGPETIAILPIAIVTISEHIGDHTVLSQICGRQFLKQPGLHRTLLGDGIATSVSAFLGGPANTTYGENTGVIGMTRIASVSVIRNAALIALSLSFLGKFTALISTIPNSVLGGMSILLYGVIASNGLKVLIKERVDFSLMRNLIIASAMLVLGLGGATLKLGPVTLAGTALSAMTGIILNLILPHESN
;
A
#
# COMPACT_ATOMS: atom_id res chain seq x y z
N MET A 1 -66.51 23.13 -23.04
CA MET A 1 -65.19 23.41 -22.45
C MET A 1 -64.78 24.83 -22.79
N SER A 2 -64.57 25.65 -21.77
CA SER A 2 -64.26 27.08 -21.91
C SER A 2 -62.85 27.29 -22.47
N SER A 3 -62.73 28.29 -23.38
CA SER A 3 -61.42 28.67 -23.98
C SER A 3 -60.30 28.91 -23.00
N ARG A 4 -60.61 29.13 -21.70
CA ARG A 4 -59.65 29.27 -20.63
C ARG A 4 -58.97 27.96 -20.14
N GLU A 5 -59.66 26.80 -20.30
CA GLU A 5 -59.07 25.49 -19.91
C GLU A 5 -58.12 24.99 -20.97
N VAL A 6 -58.38 25.24 -22.25
CA VAL A 6 -57.47 24.85 -23.35
C VAL A 6 -56.14 25.61 -23.26
N THR A 7 -56.17 26.91 -22.92
CA THR A 7 -54.97 27.74 -22.78
C THR A 7 -54.12 27.33 -21.58
N LYS A 8 -54.76 26.87 -20.48
CA LYS A 8 -54.05 26.43 -19.26
C LYS A 8 -53.38 25.09 -19.48
N THR A 9 -53.96 24.17 -20.22
CA THR A 9 -53.42 22.86 -20.57
C THR A 9 -52.24 23.00 -21.56
N GLN A 10 -52.35 23.91 -22.52
CA GLN A 10 -51.29 24.20 -23.48
C GLN A 10 -50.07 24.84 -22.81
N ASN A 11 -50.24 25.75 -21.82
CA ASN A 11 -49.17 26.34 -21.06
C ASN A 11 -48.47 25.31 -20.15
N MET A 12 -49.19 24.37 -19.52
CA MET A 12 -48.60 23.29 -18.73
C MET A 12 -47.81 22.32 -19.57
N ASN A 13 -48.24 22.00 -20.80
CA ASN A 13 -47.49 21.13 -21.70
C ASN A 13 -46.17 21.81 -22.19
N ASN A 14 -46.21 23.11 -22.47
CA ASN A 14 -45.00 23.87 -22.81
C ASN A 14 -44.04 24.01 -21.67
N LEU A 15 -44.50 24.15 -20.42
CA LEU A 15 -43.63 24.14 -19.23
C LEU A 15 -42.99 22.78 -18.96
N ARG A 16 -43.73 21.67 -19.21
CA ARG A 16 -43.20 20.31 -19.12
C ARG A 16 -42.16 20.02 -20.21
N ALA A 17 -42.40 20.49 -21.45
CA ALA A 17 -41.46 20.35 -22.55
C ALA A 17 -40.13 21.13 -22.28
N LEU A 18 -40.26 22.36 -21.78
CA LEU A 18 -39.08 23.17 -21.38
C LEU A 18 -38.33 22.59 -20.19
N ALA A 19 -39.02 22.00 -19.21
CA ALA A 19 -38.37 21.30 -18.10
C ALA A 19 -37.68 20.03 -18.55
N MET A 20 -38.30 19.22 -19.44
CA MET A 20 -37.65 18.05 -20.05
C MET A 20 -36.44 18.44 -20.92
N GLN A 21 -36.51 19.50 -21.68
CA GLN A 21 -35.41 19.98 -22.51
C GLN A 21 -34.25 20.50 -21.66
N LYS A 22 -34.49 21.13 -20.49
CA LYS A 22 -33.50 21.51 -19.54
C LYS A 22 -32.86 20.31 -18.82
N ILE A 23 -33.65 19.28 -18.49
CA ILE A 23 -33.15 18.04 -17.87
C ILE A 23 -32.36 17.22 -18.91
N MET A 24 -32.82 17.05 -20.13
CA MET A 24 -32.10 16.36 -21.19
C MET A 24 -30.86 17.13 -21.66
N GLY A 25 -30.88 18.47 -21.68
CA GLY A 25 -29.73 19.30 -21.99
C GLY A 25 -28.61 19.21 -20.95
N SER A 26 -28.95 18.90 -19.69
CA SER A 26 -27.94 18.66 -18.64
C SER A 26 -27.27 17.27 -18.70
N PHE A 27 -27.85 16.32 -19.45
CA PHE A 27 -27.31 14.98 -19.69
C PHE A 27 -26.51 14.83 -20.99
N LEU A 28 -26.62 15.81 -21.90
CA LEU A 28 -25.93 15.83 -23.19
C LEU A 28 -24.81 16.89 -23.20
N VAL A 29 -23.90 16.81 -22.25
CA VAL A 29 -22.60 17.50 -22.36
C VAL A 29 -21.72 16.62 -23.28
N PRO A 30 -21.29 17.12 -24.46
CA PRO A 30 -20.44 16.33 -25.36
C PRO A 30 -19.17 15.93 -24.64
N LYS A 31 -18.78 14.66 -24.78
CA LYS A 31 -17.52 14.10 -24.21
C LYS A 31 -16.26 14.90 -24.52
N SER A 32 -16.31 15.79 -25.53
CA SER A 32 -15.19 16.66 -25.93
C SER A 32 -15.01 17.92 -25.08
N GLU A 33 -16.04 18.39 -24.36
CA GLU A 33 -15.92 19.61 -23.52
C GLU A 33 -15.49 19.31 -22.06
N VAL A 34 -15.58 18.04 -21.63
CA VAL A 34 -15.11 17.64 -20.29
C VAL A 34 -13.59 17.50 -20.21
N ILE A 35 -12.89 17.47 -21.35
CA ILE A 35 -11.42 17.26 -21.42
C ILE A 35 -10.63 18.58 -21.29
N MET A 36 -11.29 19.72 -21.40
CA MET A 36 -10.65 21.04 -21.33
C MET A 36 -11.14 21.87 -20.14
N LYS A 37 -11.32 21.22 -18.98
CA LYS A 37 -11.36 21.98 -17.74
C LYS A 37 -9.95 22.05 -17.20
N GLU A 38 -9.33 23.21 -17.45
CA GLU A 38 -8.16 23.82 -16.79
C GLU A 38 -7.31 22.81 -15.99
N GLU A 39 -6.04 22.66 -16.37
CA GLU A 39 -4.96 22.35 -15.43
C GLU A 39 -5.18 23.25 -14.21
N SER A 40 -5.92 22.78 -13.21
CA SER A 40 -5.94 23.42 -11.92
C SER A 40 -4.50 23.41 -11.47
N THR A 41 -3.85 24.56 -11.49
CA THR A 41 -2.54 24.77 -10.87
C THR A 41 -2.74 24.34 -9.42
N VAL A 42 -2.24 23.14 -9.09
CA VAL A 42 -2.29 22.64 -7.73
C VAL A 42 -1.43 23.61 -6.91
N ASP A 43 -2.07 24.36 -6.03
CA ASP A 43 -1.40 25.36 -5.20
C ASP A 43 -0.57 24.65 -4.12
N LEU A 44 0.64 24.22 -4.48
CA LEU A 44 1.59 23.63 -3.57
C LEU A 44 2.25 24.71 -2.72
N LEU A 45 2.32 24.50 -1.40
CA LEU A 45 3.08 25.37 -0.49
C LEU A 45 4.59 25.22 -0.69
N LEU A 46 5.06 24.01 -1.05
CA LEU A 46 6.42 23.72 -1.48
C LEU A 46 6.38 22.70 -2.62
N ASP A 47 6.91 23.09 -3.74
CA ASP A 47 7.02 22.20 -4.90
C ASP A 47 8.18 21.20 -4.74
N VAL A 48 8.23 20.22 -5.63
CA VAL A 48 9.14 19.07 -5.63
C VAL A 48 10.60 19.47 -5.48
N ASP A 49 11.01 20.52 -6.18
CA ASP A 49 12.39 20.98 -6.25
C ASP A 49 12.72 22.04 -5.19
N GLN A 50 11.75 22.46 -4.38
CA GLN A 50 11.92 23.49 -3.36
C GLN A 50 12.35 22.89 -2.02
N ASN A 51 13.26 23.58 -1.33
CA ASN A 51 13.75 23.19 -0.02
C ASN A 51 13.17 24.09 1.07
N PRO A 52 12.57 23.54 2.12
CA PRO A 52 12.17 24.32 3.28
C PRO A 52 13.38 24.79 4.09
N ALA A 53 13.20 25.79 4.96
CA ALA A 53 14.21 26.16 5.96
C ALA A 53 14.60 24.92 6.80
N PRO A 54 15.87 24.77 7.22
CA PRO A 54 16.40 23.52 7.82
C PRO A 54 15.56 22.96 8.96
N LEU A 55 15.21 23.79 9.96
CA LEU A 55 14.41 23.35 11.11
C LEU A 55 12.99 22.93 10.68
N LYS A 56 12.34 23.72 9.80
CA LYS A 56 11.03 23.38 9.25
C LYS A 56 11.11 22.09 8.43
N GLY A 57 12.17 21.91 7.65
CA GLY A 57 12.43 20.69 6.89
C GLY A 57 12.51 19.43 7.77
N ILE A 58 13.22 19.50 8.88
CA ILE A 58 13.31 18.39 9.84
C ILE A 58 11.94 18.07 10.44
N LEU A 59 11.18 19.06 10.88
CA LEU A 59 9.83 18.87 11.45
C LEU A 59 8.89 18.21 10.43
N LEU A 60 8.91 18.68 9.18
CA LEU A 60 8.13 18.09 8.08
C LEU A 60 8.56 16.66 7.77
N SER A 61 9.87 16.38 7.86
CA SER A 61 10.40 15.02 7.65
C SER A 61 9.93 14.07 8.73
N PHE A 62 9.83 14.50 9.99
CA PHE A 62 9.24 13.70 11.06
C PHE A 62 7.76 13.38 10.79
N GLN A 63 6.98 14.26 10.16
CA GLN A 63 5.60 13.93 9.77
C GLN A 63 5.56 12.73 8.81
N HIS A 64 6.48 12.68 7.85
CA HIS A 64 6.59 11.55 6.93
C HIS A 64 7.08 10.27 7.61
N VAL A 65 8.04 10.37 8.55
CA VAL A 65 8.45 9.23 9.38
C VAL A 65 7.28 8.68 10.18
N PHE A 66 6.50 9.54 10.81
CA PHE A 66 5.35 9.12 11.60
C PHE A 66 4.20 8.56 10.74
N ALA A 67 4.01 9.08 9.53
CA ALA A 67 3.00 8.56 8.61
C ALA A 67 3.31 7.13 8.15
N MET A 68 4.58 6.85 7.79
CA MET A 68 5.01 5.54 7.35
C MET A 68 5.16 4.53 8.49
N PHE A 69 5.31 5.02 9.71
CA PHE A 69 5.76 4.22 10.85
C PHE A 69 4.85 3.01 11.11
N GLY A 70 3.53 3.23 11.20
CA GLY A 70 2.58 2.17 11.50
C GLY A 70 2.64 1.01 10.50
N ALA A 71 2.64 1.33 9.22
CA ALA A 71 2.71 0.34 8.14
C ALA A 71 4.08 -0.36 8.09
N THR A 72 5.18 0.40 8.21
CA THR A 72 6.54 -0.12 8.11
C THR A 72 6.88 -1.11 9.23
N ILE A 73 6.38 -0.88 10.47
CA ILE A 73 6.65 -1.78 11.59
C ILE A 73 5.70 -2.98 11.64
N LEU A 74 4.49 -2.85 11.12
CA LEU A 74 3.47 -3.89 11.20
C LEU A 74 3.87 -5.15 10.40
N VAL A 75 4.39 -4.98 9.19
CA VAL A 75 4.78 -6.09 8.31
C VAL A 75 5.85 -6.98 8.96
N PRO A 76 7.01 -6.45 9.43
CA PRO A 76 8.01 -7.28 10.08
C PRO A 76 7.49 -7.93 11.37
N LEU A 77 6.64 -7.26 12.16
CA LEU A 77 6.06 -7.84 13.37
C LEU A 77 5.15 -9.04 13.05
N ILE A 78 4.34 -8.96 11.98
CA ILE A 78 3.49 -10.08 11.53
C ILE A 78 4.34 -11.25 11.03
N LEU A 79 5.43 -10.97 10.32
CA LEU A 79 6.31 -12.00 9.74
C LEU A 79 7.38 -12.50 10.72
N GLY A 80 7.46 -11.96 11.94
CA GLY A 80 8.52 -12.31 12.89
C GLY A 80 9.92 -11.86 12.47
N MET A 81 10.00 -10.78 11.66
CA MET A 81 11.25 -10.22 11.14
C MET A 81 11.73 -9.05 12.03
N PRO A 82 13.06 -8.72 12.03
CA PRO A 82 13.56 -7.61 12.82
C PRO A 82 13.03 -6.25 12.33
N VAL A 83 12.40 -5.49 13.21
CA VAL A 83 11.89 -4.13 12.91
C VAL A 83 13.03 -3.18 12.53
N SER A 84 14.20 -3.35 13.14
CA SER A 84 15.41 -2.55 12.82
C SER A 84 15.81 -2.69 11.35
N VAL A 85 15.74 -3.90 10.79
CA VAL A 85 16.06 -4.15 9.38
C VAL A 85 15.01 -3.54 8.47
N ALA A 86 13.71 -3.60 8.83
CA ALA A 86 12.64 -2.99 8.05
C ALA A 86 12.77 -1.45 7.98
N LEU A 87 13.10 -0.80 9.10
CA LEU A 87 13.38 0.65 9.14
C LEU A 87 14.61 1.03 8.33
N PHE A 88 15.70 0.24 8.45
CA PHE A 88 16.91 0.41 7.65
C PHE A 88 16.60 0.30 6.14
N ALA A 89 15.93 -0.78 5.76
CA ALA A 89 15.58 -1.07 4.38
C ALA A 89 14.62 -0.03 3.77
N SER A 90 13.68 0.50 4.56
CA SER A 90 12.79 1.58 4.17
C SER A 90 13.59 2.87 3.86
N GLY A 91 14.52 3.26 4.75
CA GLY A 91 15.37 4.42 4.55
C GLY A 91 16.30 4.26 3.34
N VAL A 92 17.06 3.16 3.27
CA VAL A 92 17.97 2.87 2.14
C VAL A 92 17.19 2.70 0.84
N GLY A 93 16.06 1.98 0.87
CA GLY A 93 15.21 1.78 -0.30
C GLY A 93 14.69 3.10 -0.87
N THR A 94 14.23 4.01 -0.02
CA THR A 94 13.81 5.36 -0.42
C THR A 94 14.96 6.15 -1.07
N LEU A 95 16.18 6.09 -0.53
CA LEU A 95 17.35 6.74 -1.12
C LEU A 95 17.75 6.14 -2.47
N ILE A 96 17.68 4.80 -2.61
CA ILE A 96 17.89 4.11 -3.90
C ILE A 96 16.86 4.57 -4.92
N TYR A 97 15.58 4.60 -4.54
CA TYR A 97 14.50 5.05 -5.40
C TYR A 97 14.73 6.50 -5.87
N MET A 98 15.09 7.40 -4.96
CA MET A 98 15.39 8.80 -5.30
C MET A 98 16.55 8.91 -6.29
N THR A 99 17.59 8.11 -6.10
CA THR A 99 18.75 8.09 -7.01
C THR A 99 18.33 7.64 -8.41
N CYS A 100 17.54 6.57 -8.53
CA CYS A 100 17.03 6.07 -9.80
C CYS A 100 16.12 7.08 -10.51
N THR A 101 15.32 7.83 -9.76
CA THR A 101 14.41 8.85 -10.28
C THR A 101 15.05 10.22 -10.46
N GLY A 102 16.35 10.36 -10.13
CA GLY A 102 17.10 11.61 -10.22
C GLY A 102 16.56 12.69 -9.27
N PHE A 103 16.07 12.30 -8.10
CA PHE A 103 15.49 13.19 -7.07
C PHE A 103 14.33 14.04 -7.58
N LYS A 104 13.50 13.47 -8.49
CA LYS A 104 12.37 14.19 -9.11
C LYS A 104 11.00 13.75 -8.60
N VAL A 105 10.92 12.71 -7.80
CA VAL A 105 9.66 12.11 -7.33
C VAL A 105 9.66 12.05 -5.81
N PRO A 106 8.75 12.74 -5.11
CA PRO A 106 8.68 12.76 -3.66
C PRO A 106 7.92 11.54 -3.11
N VAL A 107 8.46 10.33 -3.35
CA VAL A 107 7.91 9.06 -2.87
C VAL A 107 8.75 8.54 -1.73
N TYR A 108 8.08 8.02 -0.70
CA TYR A 108 8.67 7.24 0.39
C TYR A 108 8.37 5.76 0.19
N LEU A 109 9.36 4.91 0.39
CA LEU A 109 9.21 3.46 0.32
C LEU A 109 9.19 2.84 1.72
N GLY A 110 8.36 1.82 1.91
CA GLY A 110 8.33 1.05 3.14
C GLY A 110 7.82 -0.37 2.92
N SER A 111 7.53 -1.09 3.99
CA SER A 111 7.21 -2.51 3.95
C SER A 111 5.89 -2.82 3.24
N SER A 112 5.89 -3.72 2.28
CA SER A 112 4.71 -4.09 1.46
C SER A 112 3.82 -5.11 2.15
N PHE A 113 2.52 -4.81 2.24
CA PHE A 113 1.49 -5.73 2.73
C PHE A 113 1.16 -6.85 1.75
N ALA A 114 1.34 -6.61 0.44
CA ALA A 114 1.00 -7.56 -0.60
C ALA A 114 1.76 -8.90 -0.47
N PHE A 115 2.96 -8.86 0.11
CA PHE A 115 3.82 -10.02 0.26
C PHE A 115 3.56 -10.85 1.52
N ILE A 116 2.83 -10.32 2.53
CA ILE A 116 2.71 -10.96 3.85
C ILE A 116 2.20 -12.41 3.72
N THR A 117 1.11 -12.63 3.00
CA THR A 117 0.50 -13.97 2.90
C THR A 117 1.44 -14.96 2.22
N ALA A 118 2.09 -14.59 1.13
CA ALA A 118 2.97 -15.48 0.40
C ALA A 118 4.29 -15.74 1.15
N MET A 119 4.89 -14.70 1.76
CA MET A 119 6.09 -14.88 2.59
C MET A 119 5.79 -15.75 3.80
N ALA A 120 4.66 -15.51 4.50
CA ALA A 120 4.27 -16.32 5.64
C ALA A 120 4.03 -17.80 5.25
N LEU A 121 3.40 -18.04 4.09
CA LEU A 121 3.21 -19.39 3.57
C LEU A 121 4.55 -20.06 3.24
N ALA A 122 5.43 -19.39 2.49
CA ALA A 122 6.76 -19.89 2.15
C ALA A 122 7.58 -20.20 3.40
N MET A 123 7.58 -19.30 4.39
CA MET A 123 8.27 -19.53 5.67
C MET A 123 7.68 -20.72 6.43
N LYS A 124 6.35 -20.90 6.43
CA LYS A 124 5.68 -22.04 7.06
C LYS A 124 6.07 -23.35 6.39
N GLU A 125 6.07 -23.42 5.07
CA GLU A 125 6.46 -24.62 4.30
C GLU A 125 7.96 -24.94 4.48
N MET A 126 8.80 -23.92 4.72
CA MET A 126 10.23 -24.06 5.01
C MET A 126 10.55 -24.29 6.50
N GLY A 127 9.54 -24.63 7.33
CA GLY A 127 9.73 -24.89 8.76
C GLY A 127 10.18 -23.67 9.56
N GLY A 128 9.73 -22.48 9.19
CA GLY A 128 10.05 -21.21 9.81
C GLY A 128 11.30 -20.50 9.27
N LYS A 129 11.99 -21.08 8.27
CA LYS A 129 13.16 -20.45 7.64
C LYS A 129 12.73 -19.38 6.64
N VAL A 130 13.52 -18.31 6.54
CA VAL A 130 13.27 -17.18 5.64
C VAL A 130 13.84 -17.36 4.24
N ASP A 131 14.56 -18.45 3.98
CA ASP A 131 15.33 -18.72 2.75
C ASP A 131 14.49 -18.50 1.47
N ALA A 132 13.37 -19.21 1.35
CA ALA A 132 12.47 -19.10 0.20
C ALA A 132 11.80 -17.71 0.12
N ALA A 133 11.38 -17.16 1.27
CA ALA A 133 10.71 -15.88 1.32
C ALA A 133 11.64 -14.75 0.85
N GLN A 134 12.87 -14.69 1.37
CA GLN A 134 13.85 -13.67 0.97
C GLN A 134 14.27 -13.82 -0.48
N THR A 135 14.57 -15.05 -0.93
CA THR A 135 14.93 -15.30 -2.33
C THR A 135 13.78 -14.90 -3.27
N GLY A 136 12.52 -15.20 -2.90
CA GLY A 136 11.35 -14.83 -3.68
C GLY A 136 11.17 -13.32 -3.81
N VAL A 137 11.40 -12.58 -2.74
CA VAL A 137 11.33 -11.10 -2.77
C VAL A 137 12.49 -10.51 -3.57
N ILE A 138 13.72 -11.06 -3.47
CA ILE A 138 14.85 -10.63 -4.32
C ILE A 138 14.50 -10.81 -5.79
N LEU A 139 14.01 -12.00 -6.19
CA LEU A 139 13.64 -12.28 -7.56
C LEU A 139 12.47 -11.41 -8.04
N THR A 140 11.50 -11.11 -7.15
CA THR A 140 10.41 -10.17 -7.46
C THR A 140 10.95 -8.78 -7.78
N GLY A 141 11.90 -8.27 -6.99
CA GLY A 141 12.55 -6.99 -7.31
C GLY A 141 13.32 -7.02 -8.64
N LEU A 142 13.95 -8.15 -9.00
CA LEU A 142 14.55 -8.33 -10.33
C LEU A 142 13.50 -8.36 -11.45
N ILE A 143 12.31 -8.92 -11.22
CA ILE A 143 11.19 -8.82 -12.19
C ILE A 143 10.83 -7.37 -12.43
N TYR A 144 10.78 -6.51 -11.40
CA TYR A 144 10.57 -5.07 -11.59
C TYR A 144 11.63 -4.43 -12.48
N VAL A 145 12.90 -4.80 -12.31
CA VAL A 145 14.00 -4.30 -13.16
C VAL A 145 13.80 -4.74 -14.60
N LEU A 146 13.39 -5.99 -14.83
CA LEU A 146 13.07 -6.50 -16.17
C LEU A 146 11.88 -5.79 -16.79
N VAL A 147 10.80 -5.57 -16.01
CA VAL A 147 9.63 -4.82 -16.45
C VAL A 147 10.00 -3.36 -16.76
N ALA A 148 10.85 -2.73 -15.93
CA ALA A 148 11.36 -1.38 -16.17
C ALA A 148 12.14 -1.30 -17.49
N ALA A 149 12.98 -2.29 -17.79
CA ALA A 149 13.68 -2.39 -19.07
C ALA A 149 12.68 -2.56 -20.23
N GLY A 150 11.68 -3.43 -20.08
CA GLY A 150 10.60 -3.61 -21.05
C GLY A 150 9.82 -2.32 -21.32
N VAL A 151 9.47 -1.58 -20.27
CA VAL A 151 8.80 -0.27 -20.38
C VAL A 151 9.67 0.75 -21.13
N LYS A 152 10.97 0.77 -20.86
CA LYS A 152 11.89 1.66 -21.55
C LYS A 152 11.97 1.40 -23.06
N VAL A 153 11.87 0.15 -23.48
CA VAL A 153 11.99 -0.28 -24.88
C VAL A 153 10.64 -0.28 -25.59
N ALA A 154 9.61 -0.89 -24.99
CA ALA A 154 8.31 -1.13 -25.62
C ALA A 154 7.19 -0.16 -25.20
N GLY A 155 7.49 0.78 -24.28
CA GLY A 155 6.47 1.69 -23.71
C GLY A 155 5.55 1.02 -22.71
N THR A 156 4.44 1.70 -22.34
CA THR A 156 3.53 1.27 -21.25
C THR A 156 2.29 0.54 -21.75
N ARG A 157 1.93 0.61 -23.03
CA ARG A 157 0.64 0.11 -23.57
C ARG A 157 0.35 -1.36 -23.25
N TRP A 158 1.37 -2.19 -23.17
CA TRP A 158 1.20 -3.61 -22.85
C TRP A 158 0.82 -3.83 -21.37
N ILE A 159 1.28 -2.95 -20.47
CA ILE A 159 0.90 -2.96 -19.06
C ILE A 159 -0.57 -2.57 -18.93
N ASP A 160 -0.99 -1.49 -19.59
CA ASP A 160 -2.38 -1.01 -19.56
C ASP A 160 -3.35 -2.11 -20.06
N LYS A 161 -2.91 -2.92 -21.03
CA LYS A 161 -3.69 -4.06 -21.54
C LYS A 161 -3.76 -5.22 -20.53
N LEU A 162 -2.68 -5.51 -19.80
CA LEU A 162 -2.64 -6.59 -18.81
C LEU A 162 -3.36 -6.24 -17.52
N LEU A 163 -3.30 -4.97 -17.11
CA LEU A 163 -3.73 -4.47 -15.83
C LEU A 163 -4.80 -3.36 -15.97
N PRO A 164 -5.97 -3.66 -16.54
CA PRO A 164 -7.10 -2.74 -16.52
C PRO A 164 -7.67 -2.59 -15.11
N ALA A 165 -8.43 -1.55 -14.84
CA ALA A 165 -9.00 -1.26 -13.52
C ALA A 165 -9.83 -2.42 -12.93
N VAL A 166 -10.52 -3.21 -13.79
CA VAL A 166 -11.29 -4.39 -13.37
C VAL A 166 -10.39 -5.50 -12.79
N VAL A 167 -9.09 -5.48 -13.07
CA VAL A 167 -8.09 -6.39 -12.50
C VAL A 167 -7.41 -5.73 -11.29
N ILE A 168 -7.00 -4.46 -11.41
CA ILE A 168 -6.29 -3.74 -10.33
C ILE A 168 -7.16 -3.59 -9.08
N GLY A 169 -8.43 -3.20 -9.23
CA GLY A 169 -9.32 -2.96 -8.10
C GLY A 169 -9.50 -4.19 -7.20
N PRO A 170 -9.91 -5.35 -7.74
CA PRO A 170 -9.99 -6.58 -6.95
C PRO A 170 -8.66 -7.02 -6.36
N MET A 171 -7.51 -6.84 -7.03
CA MET A 171 -6.19 -7.12 -6.44
C MET A 171 -5.96 -6.35 -5.14
N ILE A 172 -6.20 -5.03 -5.15
CA ILE A 172 -6.04 -4.18 -3.97
C ILE A 172 -7.02 -4.58 -2.86
N ILE A 173 -8.28 -4.93 -3.21
CA ILE A 173 -9.26 -5.43 -2.24
C ILE A 173 -8.75 -6.71 -1.58
N VAL A 174 -8.20 -7.65 -2.35
CA VAL A 174 -7.66 -8.92 -1.83
C VAL A 174 -6.43 -8.69 -0.96
N ILE A 175 -5.56 -7.70 -1.23
CA ILE A 175 -4.45 -7.34 -0.34
C ILE A 175 -4.99 -6.96 1.05
N GLY A 176 -5.95 -6.05 1.12
CA GLY A 176 -6.51 -5.60 2.39
C GLY A 176 -7.30 -6.70 3.11
N LEU A 177 -8.32 -7.25 2.47
CA LEU A 177 -9.23 -8.21 3.11
C LEU A 177 -8.60 -9.60 3.29
N GLY A 178 -7.60 -9.99 2.51
CA GLY A 178 -6.87 -11.25 2.67
C GLY A 178 -6.14 -11.34 4.02
N LEU A 179 -5.85 -10.20 4.65
CA LEU A 179 -5.24 -10.12 5.97
C LEU A 179 -6.26 -9.95 7.11
N ALA A 180 -7.56 -9.84 6.81
CA ALA A 180 -8.62 -9.59 7.80
C ALA A 180 -8.65 -10.65 8.90
N GLY A 181 -8.51 -11.93 8.54
CA GLY A 181 -8.44 -13.03 9.53
C GLY A 181 -7.28 -12.88 10.51
N SER A 182 -6.11 -12.40 10.04
CA SER A 182 -4.97 -12.13 10.92
C SER A 182 -5.25 -10.95 11.87
N ALA A 183 -5.89 -9.89 11.38
CA ALA A 183 -6.28 -8.75 12.22
C ALA A 183 -7.25 -9.18 13.33
N VAL A 184 -8.28 -9.94 12.99
CA VAL A 184 -9.28 -10.47 13.94
C VAL A 184 -8.62 -11.38 14.99
N LYS A 185 -7.71 -12.27 14.57
CA LYS A 185 -6.95 -13.15 15.46
C LYS A 185 -6.06 -12.34 16.40
N ASN A 186 -5.29 -11.40 15.88
CA ASN A 186 -4.40 -10.56 16.69
C ASN A 186 -5.18 -9.65 17.64
N ALA A 187 -6.37 -9.21 17.27
CA ALA A 187 -7.27 -8.43 18.12
C ALA A 187 -7.88 -9.27 19.29
N GLY A 188 -7.71 -10.59 19.27
CA GLY A 188 -8.31 -11.46 20.28
C GLY A 188 -9.79 -11.78 20.06
N PHE A 189 -10.35 -11.47 18.88
CA PHE A 189 -11.76 -11.75 18.52
C PHE A 189 -11.92 -13.16 17.94
N VAL A 190 -11.40 -14.15 18.67
CA VAL A 190 -11.47 -15.56 18.33
C VAL A 190 -11.96 -16.36 19.54
N GLU A 191 -12.49 -17.55 19.29
CA GLU A 191 -12.90 -18.45 20.36
C GLU A 191 -11.73 -18.75 21.33
N GLY A 192 -11.96 -18.61 22.62
CA GLY A 192 -10.90 -18.73 23.64
C GLY A 192 -9.97 -17.51 23.76
N GLY A 193 -10.25 -16.42 23.06
CA GLY A 193 -9.48 -15.18 23.16
C GLY A 193 -9.60 -14.51 24.53
N ASP A 194 -8.51 -13.90 24.99
CA ASP A 194 -8.51 -13.13 26.25
C ASP A 194 -9.25 -11.80 26.07
N TRP A 195 -10.25 -11.55 26.94
CA TRP A 195 -11.04 -10.31 26.92
C TRP A 195 -10.19 -9.05 27.08
N LYS A 196 -9.05 -9.09 27.79
CA LYS A 196 -8.14 -7.95 27.93
C LYS A 196 -7.53 -7.57 26.57
N ASN A 197 -7.11 -8.57 25.80
CA ASN A 197 -6.60 -8.36 24.45
C ASN A 197 -7.67 -7.78 23.52
N ALA A 198 -8.91 -8.31 23.59
CA ALA A 198 -10.04 -7.78 22.83
C ALA A 198 -10.33 -6.32 23.20
N LEU A 199 -10.30 -5.97 24.48
CA LEU A 199 -10.51 -4.60 24.94
C LEU A 199 -9.42 -3.65 24.45
N VAL A 200 -8.14 -4.04 24.52
CA VAL A 200 -7.02 -3.25 23.97
C VAL A 200 -7.21 -3.01 22.46
N ALA A 201 -7.61 -4.04 21.72
CA ALA A 201 -7.85 -3.92 20.29
C ALA A 201 -9.01 -2.94 19.99
N VAL A 202 -10.12 -3.01 20.73
CA VAL A 202 -11.24 -2.07 20.60
C VAL A 202 -10.80 -0.64 20.89
N VAL A 203 -10.07 -0.42 21.99
CA VAL A 203 -9.58 0.93 22.34
C VAL A 203 -8.66 1.47 21.25
N THR A 204 -7.72 0.65 20.76
CA THR A 204 -6.81 1.04 19.66
C THR A 204 -7.57 1.39 18.40
N PHE A 205 -8.53 0.56 18.00
CA PHE A 205 -9.40 0.81 16.84
C PHE A 205 -10.19 2.10 16.98
N LEU A 206 -10.80 2.33 18.16
CA LEU A 206 -11.61 3.55 18.42
C LEU A 206 -10.74 4.80 18.37
N ILE A 207 -9.53 4.78 18.92
CA ILE A 207 -8.58 5.91 18.82
C ILE A 207 -8.25 6.18 17.34
N ALA A 208 -7.93 5.15 16.57
CA ALA A 208 -7.66 5.30 15.14
C ALA A 208 -8.86 5.89 14.40
N ALA A 209 -10.06 5.35 14.60
CA ALA A 209 -11.29 5.80 13.96
C ALA A 209 -11.64 7.25 14.33
N PHE A 210 -11.54 7.60 15.63
CA PHE A 210 -11.83 8.94 16.10
C PHE A 210 -10.86 9.98 15.51
N ILE A 211 -9.56 9.69 15.53
CA ILE A 211 -8.55 10.59 14.97
C ILE A 211 -8.70 10.75 13.46
N ASN A 212 -8.99 9.67 12.73
CA ASN A 212 -9.24 9.73 11.28
C ASN A 212 -10.46 10.61 10.95
N THR A 213 -11.50 10.58 11.77
CA THR A 213 -12.77 11.29 11.49
C THR A 213 -12.82 12.71 12.04
N LYS A 214 -12.32 12.92 13.24
CA LYS A 214 -12.41 14.20 13.97
C LYS A 214 -11.08 14.92 14.11
N GLY A 215 -9.95 14.26 13.85
CA GLY A 215 -8.62 14.84 13.93
C GLY A 215 -8.47 16.08 13.04
N LYS A 216 -7.74 17.07 13.53
CA LYS A 216 -7.42 18.31 12.81
C LYS A 216 -5.90 18.48 12.73
N GLY A 217 -5.41 19.14 11.68
CA GLY A 217 -4.00 19.46 11.52
C GLY A 217 -3.12 18.21 11.60
N PHE A 218 -2.10 18.25 12.44
CA PHE A 218 -1.11 17.19 12.62
C PHE A 218 -1.71 15.83 13.02
N PHE A 219 -2.73 15.80 13.88
CA PHE A 219 -3.37 14.55 14.31
C PHE A 219 -4.02 13.78 13.14
N LYS A 220 -4.60 14.50 12.18
CA LYS A 220 -5.23 13.88 11.01
C LYS A 220 -4.20 13.24 10.06
N ILE A 221 -2.95 13.69 10.11
CA ILE A 221 -1.87 13.20 9.23
C ILE A 221 -1.36 11.83 9.66
N ILE A 222 -1.32 11.57 10.99
CA ILE A 222 -0.69 10.36 11.55
C ILE A 222 -1.60 9.60 12.53
N PRO A 223 -2.83 9.26 12.13
CA PRO A 223 -3.84 8.67 13.02
C PRO A 223 -3.40 7.30 13.56
N PHE A 224 -2.74 6.49 12.76
CA PHE A 224 -2.29 5.15 13.15
C PHE A 224 -1.20 5.18 14.20
N LEU A 225 -0.29 6.15 14.16
CA LEU A 225 0.72 6.31 15.22
C LEU A 225 0.08 6.60 16.57
N PHE A 226 -0.87 7.54 16.62
CA PHE A 226 -1.57 7.84 17.88
C PHE A 226 -2.40 6.68 18.39
N ALA A 227 -2.98 5.88 17.47
CA ALA A 227 -3.68 4.66 17.85
C ALA A 227 -2.75 3.62 18.48
N ILE A 228 -1.56 3.42 17.88
CA ILE A 228 -0.55 2.53 18.45
C ILE A 228 -0.11 3.03 19.83
N ILE A 229 0.23 4.32 19.97
CA ILE A 229 0.68 4.87 21.25
C ILE A 229 -0.42 4.74 22.30
N GLY A 230 -1.66 5.15 21.99
CA GLY A 230 -2.78 5.09 22.94
C GLY A 230 -3.13 3.64 23.33
N GLY A 231 -3.18 2.75 22.36
CA GLY A 231 -3.40 1.31 22.60
C GLY A 231 -2.28 0.67 23.41
N TYR A 232 -1.02 1.04 23.13
CA TYR A 232 0.14 0.58 23.88
C TYR A 232 0.11 1.03 25.34
N VAL A 233 -0.14 2.33 25.59
CA VAL A 233 -0.28 2.87 26.94
C VAL A 233 -1.41 2.15 27.68
N PHE A 234 -2.54 1.91 27.02
CA PHE A 234 -3.64 1.17 27.61
C PHE A 234 -3.27 -0.29 27.93
N ALA A 235 -2.52 -0.96 27.03
CA ALA A 235 -1.99 -2.31 27.26
C ALA A 235 -1.01 -2.36 28.45
N VAL A 236 -0.17 -1.32 28.62
CA VAL A 236 0.71 -1.18 29.79
C VAL A 236 -0.12 -1.09 31.08
N CYS A 237 -1.18 -0.29 31.09
CA CYS A 237 -2.08 -0.16 32.27
C CYS A 237 -2.75 -1.50 32.65
N LEU A 238 -2.97 -2.39 31.66
CA LEU A 238 -3.54 -3.73 31.91
C LEU A 238 -2.48 -4.79 32.22
N GLY A 239 -1.19 -4.43 32.29
CA GLY A 239 -0.09 -5.35 32.57
C GLY A 239 0.22 -6.35 31.45
N LEU A 240 -0.12 -6.02 30.21
CA LEU A 240 0.07 -6.89 29.05
C LEU A 240 1.43 -6.68 28.33
N VAL A 241 2.24 -5.76 28.80
CA VAL A 241 3.54 -5.42 28.17
C VAL A 241 4.70 -5.89 29.01
N ASN A 242 5.61 -6.64 28.37
CA ASN A 242 6.89 -7.00 28.99
C ASN A 242 7.99 -6.05 28.53
N PHE A 243 8.61 -5.33 29.46
CA PHE A 243 9.69 -4.37 29.20
C PHE A 243 11.09 -4.99 29.22
N ASP A 244 11.27 -6.27 29.54
CA ASP A 244 12.59 -6.93 29.58
C ASP A 244 13.42 -6.72 28.30
N PRO A 245 12.84 -6.81 27.07
CA PRO A 245 13.61 -6.54 25.86
C PRO A 245 14.18 -5.12 25.83
N VAL A 246 13.41 -4.13 26.30
CA VAL A 246 13.83 -2.72 26.33
C VAL A 246 14.94 -2.50 27.37
N LEU A 247 14.82 -3.14 28.53
CA LEU A 247 15.83 -3.02 29.60
C LEU A 247 17.17 -3.60 29.17
N LYS A 248 17.15 -4.73 28.46
CA LYS A 248 18.35 -5.46 28.00
C LYS A 248 19.00 -4.86 26.75
N ALA A 249 18.23 -4.15 25.91
CA ALA A 249 18.75 -3.56 24.66
C ALA A 249 19.75 -2.45 24.94
N ASN A 250 20.77 -2.32 24.10
CA ASN A 250 21.69 -1.18 24.10
C ASN A 250 21.06 0.05 23.45
N TRP A 251 21.61 1.24 23.70
CA TRP A 251 21.16 2.46 23.04
C TRP A 251 21.43 2.42 21.54
N PHE A 252 22.61 1.93 21.16
CA PHE A 252 23.03 1.76 19.78
C PHE A 252 23.30 0.29 19.50
N GLU A 253 22.62 -0.23 18.48
CA GLU A 253 22.78 -1.60 18.00
C GLU A 253 22.77 -1.60 16.48
N ILE A 254 23.61 -2.42 15.89
CA ILE A 254 23.56 -2.66 14.44
C ILE A 254 22.26 -3.43 14.15
N PRO A 255 21.47 -3.05 13.13
CA PRO A 255 20.26 -3.79 12.78
C PRO A 255 20.52 -5.29 12.60
N GLY A 256 19.61 -6.12 13.10
CA GLY A 256 19.78 -7.57 13.10
C GLY A 256 19.61 -8.17 11.69
N PHE A 257 20.54 -7.88 10.79
CA PHE A 257 20.50 -8.33 9.39
C PHE A 257 20.49 -9.85 9.28
N TYR A 258 19.81 -10.35 8.26
CA TYR A 258 19.87 -11.73 7.80
C TYR A 258 20.51 -11.70 6.42
N LEU A 259 21.67 -12.32 6.25
CA LEU A 259 22.45 -12.21 5.03
C LEU A 259 22.59 -13.56 4.33
N PRO A 260 22.63 -13.61 2.97
CA PRO A 260 22.72 -14.87 2.23
C PRO A 260 24.14 -15.45 2.20
N PHE A 261 25.03 -15.04 3.12
CA PHE A 261 26.41 -15.51 3.23
C PHE A 261 26.87 -15.53 4.69
N ASN A 262 27.89 -16.35 4.95
CA ASN A 262 28.42 -16.48 6.29
C ASN A 262 29.25 -15.25 6.68
N THR A 263 28.89 -14.66 7.83
CA THR A 263 29.54 -13.48 8.42
C THR A 263 30.37 -13.82 9.68
N GLY A 264 30.71 -15.09 9.87
CA GLY A 264 31.43 -15.52 11.08
C GLY A 264 30.59 -15.39 12.37
N GLY A 265 29.26 -15.41 12.27
CA GLY A 265 28.35 -15.28 13.41
C GLY A 265 27.95 -13.84 13.77
N ALA A 266 28.45 -12.82 13.02
CA ALA A 266 28.08 -11.42 13.27
C ALA A 266 26.59 -11.14 12.97
N PHE A 267 26.05 -11.80 11.96
CA PHE A 267 24.64 -11.70 11.57
C PHE A 267 24.03 -13.08 11.33
N LYS A 268 22.70 -13.18 11.39
CA LYS A 268 22.00 -14.40 11.03
C LYS A 268 22.17 -14.68 9.54
N GLN A 269 22.32 -15.94 9.19
CA GLN A 269 22.48 -16.38 7.81
C GLN A 269 21.17 -17.01 7.31
N TYR A 270 20.84 -16.77 6.05
CA TYR A 270 19.89 -17.57 5.27
C TYR A 270 20.55 -18.05 3.98
N ASN A 271 19.97 -19.06 3.32
CA ASN A 271 20.50 -19.57 2.07
C ASN A 271 19.58 -19.13 0.92
N LEU A 272 20.17 -18.80 -0.24
CA LEU A 272 19.38 -18.60 -1.43
C LEU A 272 18.73 -19.94 -1.82
N TYR A 273 17.42 -19.91 -1.97
CA TYR A 273 16.62 -21.09 -2.29
C TYR A 273 15.76 -20.84 -3.53
N PHE A 274 15.95 -21.65 -4.58
CA PHE A 274 15.28 -21.51 -5.86
C PHE A 274 14.22 -22.59 -6.08
N GLY A 275 13.48 -22.94 -5.03
CA GLY A 275 12.44 -23.96 -5.08
C GLY A 275 11.04 -23.39 -5.32
N PRO A 276 10.03 -24.29 -5.22
CA PRO A 276 8.64 -23.97 -5.50
C PRO A 276 8.08 -22.81 -4.65
N GLU A 277 8.46 -22.75 -3.38
CA GLU A 277 8.00 -21.75 -2.43
C GLU A 277 8.49 -20.34 -2.81
N THR A 278 9.69 -20.25 -3.38
CA THR A 278 10.24 -19.02 -3.97
C THR A 278 9.43 -18.60 -5.19
N ILE A 279 9.16 -19.54 -6.10
CA ILE A 279 8.42 -19.27 -7.35
C ILE A 279 7.00 -18.79 -7.05
N ALA A 280 6.37 -19.29 -5.98
CA ALA A 280 5.02 -18.90 -5.57
C ALA A 280 4.89 -17.42 -5.18
N ILE A 281 5.99 -16.75 -4.86
CA ILE A 281 6.01 -15.32 -4.49
C ILE A 281 6.05 -14.42 -5.74
N LEU A 282 6.66 -14.87 -6.84
CA LEU A 282 6.93 -14.04 -8.02
C LEU A 282 5.69 -13.36 -8.63
N PRO A 283 4.49 -14.00 -8.70
CA PRO A 283 3.30 -13.34 -9.25
C PRO A 283 2.89 -12.07 -8.50
N ILE A 284 3.34 -11.86 -7.25
CA ILE A 284 3.03 -10.66 -6.48
C ILE A 284 3.68 -9.42 -7.14
N ALA A 285 4.75 -9.58 -7.92
CA ALA A 285 5.31 -8.49 -8.72
C ALA A 285 4.23 -7.74 -9.51
N ILE A 286 3.28 -8.45 -10.08
CA ILE A 286 2.21 -7.86 -10.90
C ILE A 286 1.30 -6.99 -10.03
N VAL A 287 0.96 -7.48 -8.85
CA VAL A 287 0.11 -6.78 -7.89
C VAL A 287 0.75 -5.47 -7.47
N THR A 288 2.00 -5.54 -7.06
CA THR A 288 2.73 -4.38 -6.53
C THR A 288 3.18 -3.41 -7.63
N ILE A 289 3.42 -3.86 -8.86
CA ILE A 289 3.58 -2.97 -10.02
C ILE A 289 2.29 -2.18 -10.27
N SER A 290 1.12 -2.81 -10.12
CA SER A 290 -0.17 -2.13 -10.27
C SER A 290 -0.39 -1.08 -9.18
N GLU A 291 -0.06 -1.41 -7.93
CA GLU A 291 -0.08 -0.51 -6.77
C GLU A 291 0.86 0.69 -7.02
N HIS A 292 2.11 0.43 -7.45
CA HIS A 292 3.09 1.44 -7.80
C HIS A 292 2.57 2.45 -8.85
N ILE A 293 1.95 1.96 -9.92
CA ILE A 293 1.35 2.82 -10.96
C ILE A 293 0.21 3.64 -10.38
N GLY A 294 -0.64 3.04 -9.55
CA GLY A 294 -1.75 3.70 -8.87
C GLY A 294 -1.27 4.86 -7.98
N ASP A 295 -0.30 4.59 -7.11
CA ASP A 295 0.27 5.59 -6.20
C ASP A 295 0.92 6.76 -6.95
N HIS A 296 1.68 6.48 -8.00
CA HIS A 296 2.29 7.51 -8.84
C HIS A 296 1.25 8.32 -9.62
N THR A 297 0.13 7.72 -10.00
CA THR A 297 -0.98 8.44 -10.64
C THR A 297 -1.61 9.42 -9.66
N VAL A 298 -1.87 8.98 -8.42
CA VAL A 298 -2.41 9.85 -7.37
C VAL A 298 -1.42 10.96 -7.02
N LEU A 299 -0.14 10.63 -6.84
CA LEU A 299 0.90 11.61 -6.55
C LEU A 299 1.06 12.63 -7.67
N SER A 300 0.97 12.17 -8.94
CA SER A 300 1.02 13.06 -10.11
C SER A 300 -0.11 14.08 -10.11
N GLN A 301 -1.33 13.66 -9.73
CA GLN A 301 -2.49 14.55 -9.60
C GLN A 301 -2.30 15.56 -8.45
N ILE A 302 -1.78 15.12 -7.31
CA ILE A 302 -1.53 15.98 -6.14
C ILE A 302 -0.46 17.03 -6.46
N CYS A 303 0.59 16.66 -7.19
CA CYS A 303 1.71 17.54 -7.50
C CYS A 303 1.53 18.35 -8.79
N GLY A 304 0.48 18.11 -9.59
CA GLY A 304 0.33 18.71 -10.91
C GLY A 304 1.44 18.33 -11.89
N ARG A 305 2.10 17.18 -11.70
CA ARG A 305 3.22 16.69 -12.50
C ARG A 305 2.93 15.30 -13.07
N GLN A 306 3.56 14.91 -14.16
CA GLN A 306 3.35 13.60 -14.79
C GLN A 306 4.55 12.66 -14.51
N PHE A 307 4.65 12.14 -13.28
CA PHE A 307 5.79 11.32 -12.86
C PHE A 307 5.95 10.02 -13.65
N LEU A 308 4.87 9.45 -14.16
CA LEU A 308 4.91 8.27 -15.02
C LEU A 308 5.48 8.55 -16.42
N LYS A 309 5.51 9.83 -16.84
CA LYS A 309 6.17 10.26 -18.09
C LYS A 309 7.56 10.82 -17.83
N GLN A 310 7.73 11.62 -16.76
CA GLN A 310 8.99 12.25 -16.39
C GLN A 310 9.18 12.23 -14.87
N PRO A 311 10.15 11.48 -14.34
CA PRO A 311 11.29 10.79 -15.01
C PRO A 311 10.92 9.55 -15.81
N GLY A 312 9.66 9.07 -15.70
CA GLY A 312 9.13 7.94 -16.46
C GLY A 312 8.99 6.66 -15.63
N LEU A 313 7.95 5.88 -15.95
CA LEU A 313 7.63 4.64 -15.26
C LEU A 313 8.82 3.67 -15.18
N HIS A 314 9.66 3.60 -16.20
CA HIS A 314 10.85 2.75 -16.21
C HIS A 314 11.85 3.10 -15.10
N ARG A 315 11.99 4.38 -14.71
CA ARG A 315 12.89 4.81 -13.64
C ARG A 315 12.29 4.58 -12.26
N THR A 316 10.99 4.81 -12.13
CA THR A 316 10.29 4.60 -10.86
C THR A 316 10.22 3.12 -10.51
N LEU A 317 9.90 2.24 -11.48
CA LEU A 317 9.94 0.78 -11.29
C LEU A 317 11.36 0.26 -11.04
N LEU A 318 12.38 0.78 -11.74
CA LEU A 318 13.77 0.42 -11.48
C LEU A 318 14.16 0.69 -10.03
N GLY A 319 13.82 1.88 -9.52
CA GLY A 319 14.13 2.28 -8.15
C GLY A 319 13.42 1.40 -7.11
N ASP A 320 12.15 1.12 -7.31
CA ASP A 320 11.35 0.26 -6.43
C ASP A 320 11.84 -1.19 -6.44
N GLY A 321 12.14 -1.74 -7.63
CA GLY A 321 12.67 -3.10 -7.77
C GLY A 321 14.03 -3.30 -7.11
N ILE A 322 14.97 -2.37 -7.30
CA ILE A 322 16.28 -2.44 -6.64
C ILE A 322 16.11 -2.30 -5.13
N ALA A 323 15.28 -1.36 -4.66
CA ALA A 323 15.00 -1.17 -3.24
C ALA A 323 14.42 -2.44 -2.60
N THR A 324 13.47 -3.11 -3.27
CA THR A 324 12.86 -4.37 -2.84
C THR A 324 13.90 -5.49 -2.76
N SER A 325 14.73 -5.66 -3.80
CA SER A 325 15.80 -6.67 -3.81
C SER A 325 16.83 -6.42 -2.70
N VAL A 326 17.26 -5.18 -2.49
CA VAL A 326 18.21 -4.81 -1.42
C VAL A 326 17.62 -5.05 -0.04
N SER A 327 16.34 -4.70 0.18
CA SER A 327 15.65 -4.99 1.44
C SER A 327 15.70 -6.47 1.78
N ALA A 328 15.28 -7.31 0.84
CA ALA A 328 15.26 -8.76 1.03
C ALA A 328 16.67 -9.34 1.18
N PHE A 329 17.65 -8.83 0.44
CA PHE A 329 19.06 -9.24 0.58
C PHE A 329 19.58 -9.01 2.02
N LEU A 330 19.12 -7.95 2.67
CA LEU A 330 19.46 -7.63 4.06
C LEU A 330 18.57 -8.36 5.09
N GLY A 331 17.63 -9.17 4.65
CA GLY A 331 16.69 -9.88 5.53
C GLY A 331 15.48 -9.05 5.94
N GLY A 332 15.21 -7.94 5.25
CA GLY A 332 14.02 -7.12 5.44
C GLY A 332 12.82 -7.62 4.64
N PRO A 333 11.62 -7.07 4.89
CA PRO A 333 10.44 -7.31 4.07
C PRO A 333 10.55 -6.62 2.71
N ALA A 334 9.71 -7.03 1.74
CA ALA A 334 9.62 -6.33 0.46
C ALA A 334 9.29 -4.84 0.66
N ASN A 335 9.89 -3.97 -0.14
CA ASN A 335 9.53 -2.55 -0.17
C ASN A 335 8.42 -2.28 -1.20
N THR A 336 7.68 -1.20 -1.01
CA THR A 336 6.69 -0.65 -1.95
C THR A 336 6.52 0.85 -1.71
N THR A 337 5.89 1.54 -2.64
CA THR A 337 5.50 2.95 -2.49
C THR A 337 4.42 3.11 -1.41
N TYR A 338 4.46 4.21 -0.64
CA TYR A 338 3.54 4.44 0.45
C TYR A 338 2.50 5.51 0.14
N GLY A 339 1.25 5.06 0.01
CA GLY A 339 0.09 5.92 -0.15
C GLY A 339 -0.16 6.84 1.05
N GLU A 340 0.21 6.42 2.27
CA GLU A 340 0.15 7.24 3.48
C GLU A 340 1.01 8.50 3.34
N ASN A 341 2.23 8.35 2.86
CA ASN A 341 3.14 9.48 2.62
C ASN A 341 2.66 10.37 1.48
N THR A 342 2.08 9.80 0.43
CA THR A 342 1.38 10.54 -0.63
C THR A 342 0.20 11.33 -0.05
N GLY A 343 -0.55 10.75 0.89
CA GLY A 343 -1.61 11.42 1.63
C GLY A 343 -1.11 12.62 2.45
N VAL A 344 0.07 12.51 3.08
CA VAL A 344 0.70 13.66 3.77
C VAL A 344 0.97 14.81 2.80
N ILE A 345 1.53 14.53 1.62
CA ILE A 345 1.76 15.54 0.57
C ILE A 345 0.46 16.22 0.18
N GLY A 346 -0.61 15.42 -0.05
CA GLY A 346 -1.93 15.94 -0.41
C GLY A 346 -2.56 16.84 0.65
N MET A 347 -2.38 16.51 1.94
CA MET A 347 -2.93 17.30 3.05
C MET A 347 -2.10 18.54 3.37
N THR A 348 -0.77 18.44 3.31
CA THR A 348 0.15 19.52 3.66
C THR A 348 0.45 20.45 2.50
N ARG A 349 0.21 20.00 1.26
CA ARG A 349 0.63 20.64 0.00
C ARG A 349 2.13 20.87 -0.08
N ILE A 350 2.91 20.00 0.55
CA ILE A 350 4.38 20.05 0.58
C ILE A 350 4.92 18.83 -0.15
N ALA A 351 5.39 19.03 -1.36
CA ALA A 351 5.89 17.97 -2.26
C ALA A 351 7.43 17.90 -2.32
N SER A 352 8.12 18.57 -1.41
CA SER A 352 9.58 18.69 -1.43
C SER A 352 10.28 17.33 -1.29
N VAL A 353 11.10 16.96 -2.27
CA VAL A 353 11.93 15.75 -2.26
C VAL A 353 12.95 15.76 -1.10
N SER A 354 13.44 16.94 -0.72
CA SER A 354 14.38 17.06 0.39
C SER A 354 13.76 16.65 1.73
N VAL A 355 12.45 16.88 1.92
CA VAL A 355 11.70 16.46 3.10
C VAL A 355 11.63 14.93 3.16
N ILE A 356 11.32 14.28 2.04
CA ILE A 356 11.25 12.81 1.95
C ILE A 356 12.65 12.19 2.14
N ARG A 357 13.69 12.79 1.53
CA ARG A 357 15.08 12.35 1.74
C ARG A 357 15.47 12.40 3.21
N ASN A 358 15.17 13.50 3.89
CA ASN A 358 15.48 13.63 5.32
C ASN A 358 14.66 12.64 6.16
N ALA A 359 13.41 12.36 5.80
CA ALA A 359 12.61 11.32 6.44
C ALA A 359 13.26 9.93 6.29
N ALA A 360 13.80 9.61 5.12
CA ALA A 360 14.54 8.37 4.89
C ALA A 360 15.81 8.28 5.75
N LEU A 361 16.57 9.38 5.88
CA LEU A 361 17.73 9.45 6.74
C LEU A 361 17.37 9.32 8.22
N ILE A 362 16.25 9.90 8.66
CA ILE A 362 15.76 9.75 10.04
C ILE A 362 15.36 8.29 10.30
N ALA A 363 14.62 7.65 9.40
CA ALA A 363 14.26 6.23 9.54
C ALA A 363 15.50 5.32 9.61
N LEU A 364 16.49 5.59 8.74
CA LEU A 364 17.78 4.92 8.77
C LEU A 364 18.47 5.10 10.13
N SER A 365 18.50 6.31 10.67
CA SER A 365 19.11 6.58 11.99
C SER A 365 18.36 5.88 13.13
N LEU A 366 17.02 5.85 13.08
CA LEU A 366 16.18 5.17 14.07
C LEU A 366 16.42 3.65 14.08
N SER A 367 16.82 3.05 12.95
CA SER A 367 17.10 1.61 12.86
C SER A 367 18.27 1.16 13.73
N PHE A 368 19.20 2.07 14.06
CA PHE A 368 20.36 1.82 14.94
C PHE A 368 20.06 2.10 16.42
N LEU A 369 18.89 2.62 16.77
CA LEU A 369 18.50 2.86 18.16
C LEU A 369 17.90 1.57 18.75
N GLY A 370 18.74 0.75 19.40
CA GLY A 370 18.35 -0.55 19.96
C GLY A 370 17.20 -0.42 20.97
N LYS A 371 17.24 0.54 21.90
CA LYS A 371 16.14 0.81 22.84
C LYS A 371 14.81 1.09 22.12
N PHE A 372 14.87 1.85 21.02
CA PHE A 372 13.69 2.21 20.23
C PHE A 372 13.11 1.00 19.51
N THR A 373 13.93 0.22 18.83
CA THR A 373 13.48 -0.99 18.12
C THR A 373 13.01 -2.08 19.09
N ALA A 374 13.65 -2.21 20.26
CA ALA A 374 13.18 -3.07 21.33
C ALA A 374 11.81 -2.62 21.87
N LEU A 375 11.59 -1.32 22.09
CA LEU A 375 10.28 -0.80 22.51
C LEU A 375 9.18 -1.18 21.51
N ILE A 376 9.44 -1.05 20.22
CA ILE A 376 8.48 -1.44 19.17
C ILE A 376 8.18 -2.94 19.24
N SER A 377 9.18 -3.78 19.48
CA SER A 377 8.99 -5.24 19.57
C SER A 377 8.15 -5.68 20.77
N THR A 378 7.96 -4.80 21.78
CA THR A 378 7.08 -5.06 22.92
C THR A 378 5.62 -4.71 22.70
N ILE A 379 5.26 -4.16 21.52
CA ILE A 379 3.88 -3.82 21.19
C ILE A 379 3.04 -5.09 21.12
N PRO A 380 1.99 -5.27 21.97
CA PRO A 380 1.17 -6.45 21.97
C PRO A 380 0.40 -6.66 20.65
N ASN A 381 0.20 -7.93 20.27
CA ASN A 381 -0.57 -8.26 19.08
C ASN A 381 -1.98 -7.65 19.08
N SER A 382 -2.60 -7.46 20.25
CA SER A 382 -3.91 -6.81 20.40
C SER A 382 -3.91 -5.35 19.92
N VAL A 383 -2.85 -4.60 20.18
CA VAL A 383 -2.69 -3.23 19.65
C VAL A 383 -2.56 -3.26 18.13
N LEU A 384 -1.70 -4.17 17.61
CA LEU A 384 -1.51 -4.34 16.18
C LEU A 384 -2.80 -4.80 15.49
N GLY A 385 -3.55 -5.72 16.11
CA GLY A 385 -4.84 -6.22 15.61
C GLY A 385 -5.89 -5.11 15.52
N GLY A 386 -6.06 -4.32 16.59
CA GLY A 386 -6.99 -3.19 16.60
C GLY A 386 -6.71 -2.15 15.51
N MET A 387 -5.42 -1.80 15.32
CA MET A 387 -5.00 -0.91 14.25
C MET A 387 -5.22 -1.54 12.86
N SER A 388 -4.88 -2.82 12.70
CA SER A 388 -4.95 -3.54 11.42
C SER A 388 -6.36 -3.66 10.89
N ILE A 389 -7.39 -3.79 11.75
CA ILE A 389 -8.79 -3.80 11.34
C ILE A 389 -9.12 -2.57 10.49
N LEU A 390 -8.72 -1.38 10.95
CA LEU A 390 -8.96 -0.16 10.19
C LEU A 390 -8.04 -0.05 8.97
N LEU A 391 -6.75 -0.34 9.12
CA LEU A 391 -5.75 -0.20 8.07
C LEU A 391 -6.08 -1.10 6.86
N TYR A 392 -6.38 -2.38 7.10
CA TYR A 392 -6.72 -3.33 6.02
C TYR A 392 -8.04 -2.97 5.34
N GLY A 393 -9.02 -2.48 6.11
CA GLY A 393 -10.25 -1.93 5.55
C GLY A 393 -10.02 -0.72 4.66
N VAL A 394 -9.10 0.19 5.03
CA VAL A 394 -8.72 1.35 4.21
C VAL A 394 -8.01 0.90 2.93
N ILE A 395 -7.08 -0.07 3.01
CA ILE A 395 -6.42 -0.64 1.82
C ILE A 395 -7.47 -1.22 0.86
N ALA A 396 -8.39 -2.06 1.36
CA ALA A 396 -9.45 -2.63 0.54
C ALA A 396 -10.36 -1.55 -0.09
N SER A 397 -10.67 -0.50 0.67
CA SER A 397 -11.46 0.63 0.17
C SER A 397 -10.75 1.40 -0.95
N ASN A 398 -9.42 1.43 -0.98
CA ASN A 398 -8.68 2.02 -2.10
C ASN A 398 -8.89 1.22 -3.39
N GLY A 399 -9.00 -0.11 -3.32
CA GLY A 399 -9.38 -0.94 -4.47
C GLY A 399 -10.78 -0.61 -5.00
N LEU A 400 -11.77 -0.40 -4.09
CA LEU A 400 -13.11 0.07 -4.47
C LEU A 400 -13.06 1.45 -5.15
N LYS A 401 -12.25 2.37 -4.61
CA LYS A 401 -12.08 3.70 -5.23
C LYS A 401 -11.54 3.61 -6.66
N VAL A 402 -10.61 2.68 -6.94
CA VAL A 402 -10.12 2.45 -8.31
C VAL A 402 -11.25 2.04 -9.23
N LEU A 403 -12.08 1.06 -8.84
CA LEU A 403 -13.22 0.59 -9.64
C LEU A 403 -14.23 1.69 -9.93
N ILE A 404 -14.54 2.52 -8.92
CA ILE A 404 -15.49 3.64 -9.04
C ILE A 404 -14.92 4.75 -9.93
N LYS A 405 -13.65 5.15 -9.70
CA LYS A 405 -12.98 6.24 -10.42
C LYS A 405 -12.86 5.93 -11.92
N GLU A 406 -12.46 4.71 -12.23
CA GLU A 406 -12.31 4.24 -13.61
C GLU A 406 -13.65 3.78 -14.24
N ARG A 407 -14.77 3.94 -13.49
CA ARG A 407 -16.12 3.62 -13.93
C ARG A 407 -16.25 2.21 -14.51
N VAL A 408 -15.68 1.22 -13.80
CA VAL A 408 -15.79 -0.18 -14.23
C VAL A 408 -17.26 -0.59 -14.25
N ASP A 409 -17.75 -0.95 -15.44
CA ASP A 409 -19.13 -1.35 -15.63
C ASP A 409 -19.29 -2.85 -15.30
N PHE A 410 -19.98 -3.15 -14.20
CA PHE A 410 -20.30 -4.50 -13.75
C PHE A 410 -21.59 -5.06 -14.36
N SER A 411 -22.31 -4.31 -15.19
CA SER A 411 -23.38 -4.88 -16.04
C SER A 411 -22.82 -5.75 -17.16
N LEU A 412 -21.56 -5.50 -17.56
CA LEU A 412 -20.82 -6.35 -18.48
C LEU A 412 -20.41 -7.64 -17.77
N MET A 413 -20.92 -8.77 -18.28
CA MET A 413 -20.68 -10.09 -17.69
C MET A 413 -19.19 -10.43 -17.58
N ARG A 414 -18.38 -10.00 -18.55
CA ARG A 414 -16.94 -10.14 -18.54
C ARG A 414 -16.29 -9.54 -17.28
N ASN A 415 -16.63 -8.30 -16.95
CA ASN A 415 -16.07 -7.58 -15.80
C ASN A 415 -16.53 -8.21 -14.49
N LEU A 416 -17.80 -8.63 -14.44
CA LEU A 416 -18.37 -9.32 -13.29
C LEU A 416 -17.64 -10.65 -13.02
N ILE A 417 -17.40 -11.46 -14.07
CA ILE A 417 -16.70 -12.76 -13.94
C ILE A 417 -15.28 -12.55 -13.46
N ILE A 418 -14.52 -11.61 -14.05
CA ILE A 418 -13.14 -11.33 -13.65
C ILE A 418 -13.07 -10.96 -12.16
N ALA A 419 -13.83 -9.94 -11.75
CA ALA A 419 -13.80 -9.46 -10.37
C ALA A 419 -14.28 -10.52 -9.38
N SER A 420 -15.37 -11.24 -9.68
CA SER A 420 -15.92 -12.28 -8.81
C SER A 420 -14.93 -13.43 -8.61
N ALA A 421 -14.32 -13.93 -9.69
CA ALA A 421 -13.33 -15.00 -9.60
C ALA A 421 -12.11 -14.58 -8.76
N MET A 422 -11.61 -13.35 -8.98
CA MET A 422 -10.47 -12.82 -8.24
C MET A 422 -10.77 -12.69 -6.74
N LEU A 423 -11.93 -12.13 -6.38
CA LEU A 423 -12.32 -11.95 -4.99
C LEU A 423 -12.55 -13.27 -4.28
N VAL A 424 -13.30 -14.20 -4.90
CA VAL A 424 -13.60 -15.49 -4.29
C VAL A 424 -12.33 -16.33 -4.10
N LEU A 425 -11.48 -16.44 -5.12
CA LEU A 425 -10.24 -17.22 -5.00
C LEU A 425 -9.21 -16.56 -4.09
N GLY A 426 -9.13 -15.22 -4.10
CA GLY A 426 -8.19 -14.48 -3.29
C GLY A 426 -8.53 -14.46 -1.79
N LEU A 427 -9.83 -14.39 -1.45
CA LEU A 427 -10.32 -14.26 -0.08
C LEU A 427 -10.82 -15.58 0.51
N GLY A 428 -11.24 -16.53 -0.33
CA GLY A 428 -11.84 -17.80 0.09
C GLY A 428 -10.84 -18.84 0.59
N GLY A 429 -9.56 -18.50 0.72
CA GLY A 429 -8.52 -19.44 1.16
C GLY A 429 -8.15 -20.50 0.11
N ALA A 430 -8.48 -20.24 -1.17
CA ALA A 430 -8.15 -21.16 -2.26
C ALA A 430 -6.63 -21.31 -2.41
N THR A 431 -6.20 -22.54 -2.65
CA THR A 431 -4.82 -22.89 -2.99
C THR A 431 -4.81 -23.69 -4.27
N LEU A 432 -3.96 -23.32 -5.22
CA LEU A 432 -3.79 -24.01 -6.49
C LEU A 432 -2.37 -24.58 -6.54
N LYS A 433 -2.29 -25.90 -6.63
CA LYS A 433 -1.01 -26.60 -6.82
C LYS A 433 -0.75 -26.79 -8.32
N LEU A 434 0.32 -26.16 -8.82
CA LEU A 434 0.83 -26.33 -10.18
C LEU A 434 2.15 -27.09 -10.12
N GLY A 435 2.07 -28.41 -10.17
CA GLY A 435 3.22 -29.27 -9.86
C GLY A 435 3.69 -29.05 -8.43
N PRO A 436 4.95 -28.66 -8.19
CA PRO A 436 5.48 -28.40 -6.86
C PRO A 436 5.11 -27.00 -6.31
N VAL A 437 4.65 -26.06 -7.18
CA VAL A 437 4.36 -24.66 -6.80
C VAL A 437 2.95 -24.55 -6.25
N THR A 438 2.80 -23.95 -5.05
CA THR A 438 1.50 -23.66 -4.43
C THR A 438 1.19 -22.16 -4.51
N LEU A 439 0.20 -21.78 -5.31
CA LEU A 439 -0.30 -20.40 -5.37
C LEU A 439 -1.48 -20.22 -4.44
N ALA A 440 -1.51 -19.13 -3.69
CA ALA A 440 -2.61 -18.79 -2.76
C ALA A 440 -2.79 -17.26 -2.64
N GLY A 441 -3.93 -16.85 -2.07
CA GLY A 441 -4.20 -15.45 -1.73
C GLY A 441 -4.04 -14.48 -2.90
N THR A 442 -3.26 -13.41 -2.69
CA THR A 442 -3.04 -12.33 -3.67
C THR A 442 -2.38 -12.83 -4.96
N ALA A 443 -1.44 -13.77 -4.88
CA ALA A 443 -0.78 -14.35 -6.06
C ALA A 443 -1.76 -15.09 -6.96
N LEU A 444 -2.61 -15.95 -6.38
CA LEU A 444 -3.63 -16.68 -7.12
C LEU A 444 -4.67 -15.74 -7.73
N SER A 445 -5.14 -14.76 -6.98
CA SER A 445 -6.07 -13.74 -7.45
C SER A 445 -5.53 -12.98 -8.65
N ALA A 446 -4.28 -12.50 -8.56
CA ALA A 446 -3.63 -11.74 -9.63
C ALA A 446 -3.51 -12.56 -10.92
N MET A 447 -3.00 -13.79 -10.82
CA MET A 447 -2.88 -14.69 -11.97
C MET A 447 -4.25 -14.95 -12.61
N THR A 448 -5.27 -15.24 -11.80
CA THR A 448 -6.64 -15.47 -12.29
C THR A 448 -7.18 -14.24 -13.04
N GLY A 449 -7.03 -13.05 -12.47
CA GLY A 449 -7.51 -11.81 -13.08
C GLY A 449 -6.88 -11.54 -14.44
N ILE A 450 -5.56 -11.71 -14.55
CA ILE A 450 -4.84 -11.51 -15.81
C ILE A 450 -5.23 -12.55 -16.85
N ILE A 451 -5.28 -13.82 -16.47
CA ILE A 451 -5.64 -14.91 -17.39
C ILE A 451 -7.05 -14.69 -17.93
N LEU A 452 -8.02 -14.40 -17.05
CA LEU A 452 -9.40 -14.13 -17.48
C LEU A 452 -9.49 -12.86 -18.35
N ASN A 453 -8.74 -11.81 -18.01
CA ASN A 453 -8.69 -10.58 -18.80
C ASN A 453 -8.17 -10.81 -20.21
N LEU A 454 -7.24 -11.75 -20.41
CA LEU A 454 -6.67 -12.09 -21.72
C LEU A 454 -7.55 -13.04 -22.53
N ILE A 455 -8.26 -13.96 -21.87
CA ILE A 455 -9.01 -15.03 -22.53
C ILE A 455 -10.44 -14.61 -22.84
N LEU A 456 -11.09 -13.88 -21.93
CA LEU A 456 -12.51 -13.49 -22.12
C LEU A 456 -12.64 -12.44 -23.22
N PRO A 457 -13.61 -12.62 -24.14
CA PRO A 457 -13.82 -11.68 -25.23
C PRO A 457 -14.18 -10.29 -24.69
N HIS A 458 -13.70 -9.26 -25.37
CA HIS A 458 -14.18 -7.91 -25.15
C HIS A 458 -15.57 -7.80 -25.79
N GLU A 459 -16.59 -7.51 -24.97
CA GLU A 459 -17.92 -7.22 -25.49
C GLU A 459 -17.80 -5.93 -26.32
N SER A 460 -18.06 -6.03 -27.64
CA SER A 460 -18.21 -4.86 -28.51
C SER A 460 -19.54 -4.21 -28.14
N ASN A 461 -19.51 -2.95 -27.67
CA ASN A 461 -20.69 -2.10 -27.56
C ASN A 461 -21.39 -1.89 -28.90
#